data_18c6cd52be9eb9951e7c258380610a2e
#
_entry.id   18c6cd52be9eb9951e7c258380610a2e
#
_cell.length_a   1.000
_cell.length_b   1.000
_cell.length_c   1.000
_cell.angle_alpha   90.00
_cell.angle_beta   90.00
_cell.angle_gamma   90.00
#
_symmetry.space_group_name_H-M   'P 1'
#
loop_
_entity.id
_entity.type
_entity.pdbx_description
1 polymer ?
#
loop_
_entity_poly.entity_id
_entity_poly.type
_entity_poly.pdbx_seq_one_letter_code
_entity_poly.pdbx_strand_id
1 'polypeptide(L)'
;MLKNVVEDHTFFEGISVDELVLQMEKAWGFTAGKLALGVRILENMMKDRGCVKFLSFTGNLVATGTRGALKELVKRRFVDVVVTTCGTLDHDIARSWEKYYKGSFQMDDAKLRKKGINRLGNVLVPNERSEEHTSELQSLE
;
A
#
# COMPACT_ATOMS: atom_id res chain seq x y z
N MET A 1 -11.75 34.98 16.72
CA MET A 1 -10.68 33.94 16.76
C MET A 1 -11.25 32.51 16.67
N LEU A 2 -12.40 32.20 17.28
CA LEU A 2 -13.08 30.89 17.19
C LEU A 2 -14.12 30.92 16.07
N LYS A 3 -13.79 30.41 14.86
CA LYS A 3 -14.71 30.46 13.70
C LYS A 3 -15.22 29.09 13.27
N ASN A 4 -14.45 28.02 13.49
CA ASN A 4 -14.79 26.67 13.06
C ASN A 4 -15.14 25.81 14.26
N VAL A 5 -16.31 25.21 14.24
CA VAL A 5 -16.79 24.31 15.28
C VAL A 5 -16.44 22.88 14.90
N VAL A 6 -16.07 22.07 15.89
CA VAL A 6 -15.92 20.63 15.72
C VAL A 6 -17.31 20.01 15.62
N GLU A 7 -17.56 19.24 14.55
CA GLU A 7 -18.81 18.52 14.33
C GLU A 7 -18.63 17.02 14.64
N ASP A 8 -19.65 16.41 15.22
CA ASP A 8 -19.64 14.97 15.49
C ASP A 8 -19.85 14.16 14.20
N HIS A 9 -19.24 12.96 14.14
CA HIS A 9 -19.51 12.01 13.07
C HIS A 9 -20.96 11.50 13.13
N THR A 10 -21.60 11.45 11.97
CA THR A 10 -22.92 10.85 11.82
C THR A 10 -22.80 9.63 10.90
N PHE A 11 -23.14 8.45 11.42
CA PHE A 11 -23.08 7.20 10.66
C PHE A 11 -24.50 6.78 10.24
N PHE A 12 -24.64 6.37 9.00
CA PHE A 12 -25.87 5.82 8.44
C PHE A 12 -25.54 4.69 7.46
N GLU A 13 -26.50 3.83 7.21
CA GLU A 13 -26.33 2.73 6.26
C GLU A 13 -26.08 3.27 4.85
N GLY A 14 -25.05 2.73 4.19
CA GLY A 14 -24.68 3.15 2.84
C GLY A 14 -23.78 4.39 2.75
N ILE A 15 -23.27 4.91 3.88
CA ILE A 15 -22.31 6.00 3.85
C ILE A 15 -21.14 5.67 2.91
N SER A 16 -20.82 6.57 2.01
CA SER A 16 -19.68 6.45 1.12
C SER A 16 -18.36 6.78 1.81
N VAL A 17 -17.23 6.34 1.25
CA VAL A 17 -15.90 6.71 1.75
C VAL A 17 -15.65 8.21 1.63
N ASP A 18 -16.17 8.85 0.58
CA ASP A 18 -16.07 10.29 0.38
C ASP A 18 -16.80 11.06 1.49
N GLU A 19 -18.04 10.68 1.80
CA GLU A 19 -18.81 11.27 2.91
C GLU A 19 -18.12 11.05 4.25
N LEU A 20 -17.50 9.89 4.48
CA LEU A 20 -16.72 9.63 5.69
C LEU A 20 -15.52 10.58 5.81
N VAL A 21 -14.79 10.81 4.72
CA VAL A 21 -13.65 11.73 4.68
C VAL A 21 -14.11 13.17 4.92
N LEU A 22 -15.24 13.60 4.34
CA LEU A 22 -15.82 14.91 4.60
C LEU A 22 -16.22 15.11 6.07
N GLN A 23 -16.75 14.06 6.71
CA GLN A 23 -17.01 14.11 8.15
C GLN A 23 -15.73 14.19 8.99
N MET A 24 -14.66 13.48 8.58
CA MET A 24 -13.36 13.60 9.24
C MET A 24 -12.78 15.02 9.16
N GLU A 25 -13.05 15.74 8.07
CA GLU A 25 -12.68 17.15 7.96
C GLU A 25 -13.40 18.03 8.96
N LYS A 26 -14.70 17.84 9.11
CA LYS A 26 -15.54 18.61 10.03
C LYS A 26 -15.25 18.31 11.51
N ALA A 27 -15.00 17.03 11.81
CA ALA A 27 -14.60 16.57 13.14
C ALA A 27 -13.21 17.07 13.54
N TRP A 28 -12.30 17.22 12.59
CA TRP A 28 -10.96 17.81 12.72
C TRP A 28 -10.03 17.16 13.77
N GLY A 29 -10.55 16.47 14.75
CA GLY A 29 -9.82 15.97 15.92
C GLY A 29 -8.61 15.09 15.55
N PHE A 30 -7.48 15.28 16.24
CA PHE A 30 -6.23 14.52 16.08
C PHE A 30 -5.75 14.41 14.61
N THR A 31 -5.83 13.24 14.00
CA THR A 31 -5.38 12.98 12.62
C THR A 31 -6.50 13.06 11.59
N ALA A 32 -7.76 13.13 12.00
CA ALA A 32 -8.91 13.14 11.09
C ALA A 32 -8.85 14.29 10.09
N GLY A 33 -8.65 15.52 10.56
CA GLY A 33 -8.50 16.69 9.69
C GLY A 33 -7.28 16.61 8.77
N LYS A 34 -6.16 16.00 9.23
CA LYS A 34 -4.96 15.81 8.39
C LYS A 34 -5.21 14.80 7.28
N LEU A 35 -5.96 13.73 7.56
CA LEU A 35 -6.34 12.75 6.56
C LEU A 35 -7.21 13.41 5.49
N ALA A 36 -8.24 14.14 5.89
CA ALA A 36 -9.12 14.87 4.97
C ALA A 36 -8.36 15.89 4.12
N LEU A 37 -7.44 16.64 4.74
CA LEU A 37 -6.56 17.58 4.02
C LEU A 37 -5.69 16.85 3.00
N GLY A 38 -5.12 15.69 3.35
CA GLY A 38 -4.34 14.84 2.44
C GLY A 38 -5.15 14.41 1.23
N VAL A 39 -6.39 13.96 1.43
CA VAL A 39 -7.30 13.58 0.34
C VAL A 39 -7.58 14.77 -0.57
N ARG A 40 -7.86 15.96 -0.02
CA ARG A 40 -8.06 17.18 -0.84
C ARG A 40 -6.83 17.58 -1.64
N ILE A 41 -5.64 17.46 -1.07
CA ILE A 41 -4.39 17.74 -1.79
C ILE A 41 -4.27 16.79 -2.98
N LEU A 42 -4.47 15.47 -2.75
CA LEU A 42 -4.44 14.48 -3.83
C LEU A 42 -5.48 14.77 -4.91
N GLU A 43 -6.69 15.14 -4.51
CA GLU A 43 -7.76 15.49 -5.44
C GLU A 43 -7.41 16.71 -6.31
N ASN A 44 -6.82 17.74 -5.71
CA ASN A 44 -6.34 18.92 -6.44
C ASN A 44 -5.19 18.54 -7.40
N MET A 45 -4.23 17.72 -6.96
CA MET A 45 -3.17 17.20 -7.83
C MET A 45 -3.74 16.42 -9.04
N MET A 46 -4.81 15.66 -8.83
CA MET A 46 -5.46 14.91 -9.90
C MET A 46 -6.19 15.80 -10.90
N LYS A 47 -6.74 16.94 -10.45
CA LYS A 47 -7.45 17.92 -11.29
C LYS A 47 -6.50 18.85 -12.05
N ASP A 48 -5.30 19.07 -11.53
CA ASP A 48 -4.29 19.95 -12.14
C ASP A 48 -3.51 19.20 -13.23
N ARG A 49 -3.70 19.61 -14.48
CA ARG A 49 -3.01 19.05 -15.65
C ARG A 49 -1.51 19.37 -15.70
N GLY A 50 -1.07 20.42 -15.01
CA GLY A 50 0.34 20.81 -14.90
C GLY A 50 1.08 20.08 -13.78
N CYS A 51 0.37 19.37 -12.90
CA CYS A 51 0.96 18.65 -11.76
C CYS A 51 1.58 17.32 -12.22
N VAL A 52 2.88 17.17 -12.03
CA VAL A 52 3.59 15.88 -12.17
C VAL A 52 3.53 15.12 -10.86
N LYS A 53 2.94 13.94 -10.89
CA LYS A 53 2.65 13.13 -9.69
C LYS A 53 3.66 12.01 -9.51
N PHE A 54 4.44 12.10 -8.44
CA PHE A 54 5.41 11.08 -8.03
C PHE A 54 4.80 10.18 -6.96
N LEU A 55 4.89 8.87 -7.16
CA LEU A 55 4.56 7.86 -6.17
C LEU A 55 5.83 7.16 -5.71
N SER A 56 6.17 7.27 -4.42
CA SER A 56 7.31 6.57 -3.84
C SER A 56 6.85 5.58 -2.77
N PHE A 57 7.36 4.34 -2.84
CA PHE A 57 7.05 3.29 -1.88
C PHE A 57 8.13 2.21 -1.84
N THR A 58 8.13 1.41 -0.79
CA THR A 58 9.05 0.29 -0.59
C THR A 58 8.43 -1.04 -1.05
N GLY A 59 9.27 -2.00 -1.46
CA GLY A 59 8.83 -3.28 -2.04
C GLY A 59 7.91 -4.11 -1.15
N ASN A 60 8.02 -3.98 0.18
CA ASN A 60 7.17 -4.69 1.12
C ASN A 60 5.66 -4.41 0.94
N LEU A 61 5.27 -3.26 0.38
CA LEU A 61 3.87 -2.98 0.06
C LEU A 61 3.33 -3.92 -1.02
N VAL A 62 4.17 -4.36 -1.96
CA VAL A 62 3.79 -5.32 -3.00
C VAL A 62 3.62 -6.73 -2.42
N ALA A 63 4.36 -7.06 -1.37
CA ALA A 63 4.19 -8.33 -0.65
C ALA A 63 2.85 -8.43 0.08
N THR A 64 2.20 -7.32 0.36
CA THR A 64 0.92 -7.23 1.07
C THR A 64 -0.28 -7.09 0.13
N GLY A 65 -1.47 -6.86 0.65
CA GLY A 65 -2.69 -6.64 -0.12
C GLY A 65 -2.74 -5.33 -0.92
N THR A 66 -1.81 -4.39 -0.70
CA THR A 66 -1.77 -3.09 -1.39
C THR A 66 -1.30 -3.17 -2.84
N ARG A 67 -0.74 -4.31 -3.29
CA ARG A 67 -0.35 -4.55 -4.70
C ARG A 67 -1.45 -4.17 -5.69
N GLY A 68 -2.71 -4.53 -5.40
CA GLY A 68 -3.85 -4.20 -6.24
C GLY A 68 -4.12 -2.71 -6.37
N ALA A 69 -3.99 -1.96 -5.26
CA ALA A 69 -4.14 -0.51 -5.26
C ALA A 69 -3.04 0.17 -6.08
N LEU A 70 -1.78 -0.23 -5.90
CA LEU A 70 -0.64 0.29 -6.66
C LEU A 70 -0.83 0.05 -8.18
N LYS A 71 -1.27 -1.16 -8.55
CA LYS A 71 -1.62 -1.50 -9.94
C LYS A 71 -2.68 -0.57 -10.51
N GLU A 72 -3.75 -0.29 -9.78
CA GLU A 72 -4.82 0.59 -10.25
C GLU A 72 -4.37 2.05 -10.38
N LEU A 73 -3.53 2.55 -9.48
CA LEU A 73 -2.97 3.90 -9.59
C LEU A 73 -2.17 4.07 -10.89
N VAL A 74 -1.33 3.10 -11.22
CA VAL A 74 -0.52 3.11 -12.46
C VAL A 74 -1.40 2.90 -13.69
N LYS A 75 -2.28 1.90 -13.67
CA LYS A 75 -3.18 1.58 -14.79
C LYS A 75 -4.06 2.75 -15.19
N ARG A 76 -4.57 3.49 -14.21
CA ARG A 76 -5.44 4.65 -14.42
C ARG A 76 -4.66 5.94 -14.68
N ARG A 77 -3.33 5.88 -14.74
CA ARG A 77 -2.46 7.04 -14.90
C ARG A 77 -2.69 8.12 -13.84
N PHE A 78 -2.97 7.69 -12.60
CA PHE A 78 -3.07 8.58 -11.45
C PHE A 78 -1.72 9.05 -10.93
N VAL A 79 -0.65 8.43 -11.41
CA VAL A 79 0.76 8.79 -11.13
C VAL A 79 1.53 8.83 -12.44
N ASP A 80 2.48 9.73 -12.52
CA ASP A 80 3.31 9.95 -13.70
C ASP A 80 4.69 9.29 -13.54
N VAL A 81 5.21 9.26 -12.30
CA VAL A 81 6.51 8.68 -11.97
C VAL A 81 6.37 7.78 -10.75
N VAL A 82 6.97 6.59 -10.83
CA VAL A 82 7.07 5.65 -9.71
C VAL A 82 8.54 5.50 -9.31
N VAL A 83 8.83 5.72 -8.02
CA VAL A 83 10.14 5.50 -7.42
C VAL A 83 10.00 4.44 -6.34
N THR A 84 10.69 3.32 -6.51
CA THR A 84 10.56 2.20 -5.59
C THR A 84 11.86 1.42 -5.46
N THR A 85 11.89 0.41 -4.58
CA THR A 85 13.06 -0.47 -4.38
C THR A 85 12.97 -1.70 -5.29
N CYS A 86 14.11 -2.36 -5.57
CA CYS A 86 14.16 -3.61 -6.35
C CYS A 86 13.22 -4.69 -5.80
N GLY A 87 13.06 -4.80 -4.49
CA GLY A 87 12.11 -5.72 -3.86
C GLY A 87 10.66 -5.57 -4.34
N THR A 88 10.30 -4.47 -5.00
CA THR A 88 9.00 -4.33 -5.67
C THR A 88 8.86 -5.31 -6.82
N LEU A 89 9.89 -5.40 -7.68
CA LEU A 89 9.91 -6.34 -8.79
C LEU A 89 10.01 -7.77 -8.29
N ASP A 90 10.88 -8.03 -7.31
CA ASP A 90 11.04 -9.35 -6.71
C ASP A 90 9.72 -9.90 -6.18
N HIS A 91 9.01 -9.12 -5.36
CA HIS A 91 7.71 -9.53 -4.83
C HIS A 91 6.61 -9.60 -5.90
N ASP A 92 6.63 -8.76 -6.91
CA ASP A 92 5.64 -8.79 -7.98
C ASP A 92 5.80 -10.05 -8.83
N ILE A 93 7.02 -10.38 -9.22
CA ILE A 93 7.37 -11.58 -9.97
C ILE A 93 7.06 -12.82 -9.13
N ALA A 94 7.57 -12.91 -7.90
CA ALA A 94 7.33 -14.04 -7.02
C ALA A 94 5.82 -14.30 -6.82
N ARG A 95 5.02 -13.26 -6.58
CA ARG A 95 3.57 -13.38 -6.43
C ARG A 95 2.80 -13.67 -7.72
N SER A 96 3.45 -13.63 -8.86
CA SER A 96 2.86 -14.07 -10.13
C SER A 96 2.87 -15.60 -10.25
N TRP A 97 3.79 -16.26 -9.58
CA TRP A 97 3.97 -17.71 -9.62
C TRP A 97 3.55 -18.41 -8.34
N GLU A 98 3.80 -17.80 -7.18
CA GLU A 98 3.52 -18.40 -5.87
C GLU A 98 2.66 -17.46 -5.02
N LYS A 99 1.77 -18.04 -4.23
CA LYS A 99 0.92 -17.30 -3.31
C LYS A 99 1.66 -17.00 -2.02
N TYR A 100 1.45 -15.79 -1.48
CA TYR A 100 1.83 -15.45 -0.12
C TYR A 100 0.68 -15.76 0.83
N TYR A 101 1.01 -16.12 2.06
CA TYR A 101 0.04 -16.61 3.03
C TYR A 101 -0.05 -15.71 4.26
N LYS A 102 -1.18 -15.77 4.94
CA LYS A 102 -1.37 -15.06 6.20
C LYS A 102 -0.58 -15.77 7.30
N GLY A 103 0.17 -15.02 8.07
CA GLY A 103 0.91 -15.46 9.24
C GLY A 103 0.63 -14.57 10.44
N SER A 104 1.54 -14.58 11.42
CA SER A 104 1.48 -13.76 12.62
C SER A 104 2.88 -13.22 12.94
N PHE A 105 2.92 -12.06 13.60
CA PHE A 105 4.17 -11.47 14.11
C PHE A 105 4.84 -12.33 15.20
N GLN A 106 4.08 -13.19 15.89
CA GLN A 106 4.54 -14.03 16.98
C GLN A 106 5.00 -15.43 16.56
N MET A 107 5.12 -15.69 15.24
CA MET A 107 5.57 -16.99 14.75
C MET A 107 7.07 -17.20 14.99
N ASP A 108 7.45 -18.45 15.22
CA ASP A 108 8.84 -18.88 15.44
C ASP A 108 9.56 -18.97 14.08
N ASP A 109 10.44 -18.01 13.81
CA ASP A 109 11.19 -17.93 12.56
C ASP A 109 12.13 -19.12 12.35
N ALA A 110 12.66 -19.73 13.42
CA ALA A 110 13.51 -20.91 13.28
C ALA A 110 12.71 -22.13 12.79
N LYS A 111 11.46 -22.27 13.25
CA LYS A 111 10.57 -23.33 12.76
C LYS A 111 10.10 -23.07 11.32
N LEU A 112 9.83 -21.82 10.96
CA LEU A 112 9.47 -21.45 9.59
C LEU A 112 10.62 -21.74 8.63
N ARG A 113 11.84 -21.34 8.97
CA ARG A 113 13.04 -21.59 8.17
C ARG A 113 13.26 -23.07 7.89
N LYS A 114 13.07 -23.95 8.89
CA LYS A 114 13.16 -25.41 8.70
C LYS A 114 12.13 -25.96 7.70
N LYS A 115 11.06 -25.23 7.43
CA LYS A 115 10.00 -25.56 6.46
C LYS A 115 10.16 -24.85 5.12
N GLY A 116 11.26 -24.14 4.91
CA GLY A 116 11.47 -23.36 3.69
C GLY A 116 10.50 -22.17 3.59
N ILE A 117 10.16 -21.51 4.69
CA ILE A 117 9.22 -20.39 4.72
C ILE A 117 9.93 -19.18 5.33
N ASN A 118 9.95 -18.08 4.59
CA ASN A 118 10.34 -16.77 5.09
C ASN A 118 9.12 -16.02 5.65
N ARG A 119 9.35 -15.09 6.56
CA ARG A 119 8.31 -14.25 7.14
C ARG A 119 8.63 -12.78 6.93
N LEU A 120 7.70 -12.06 6.33
CA LEU A 120 7.70 -10.61 6.21
C LEU A 120 6.60 -10.04 7.11
N GLY A 121 6.95 -9.72 8.36
CA GLY A 121 5.96 -9.30 9.36
C GLY A 121 4.94 -10.38 9.67
N ASN A 122 3.71 -10.22 9.23
CA ASN A 122 2.63 -11.22 9.32
C ASN A 122 2.26 -11.86 7.98
N VAL A 123 3.17 -11.80 7.01
CA VAL A 123 3.03 -12.45 5.70
C VAL A 123 4.08 -13.55 5.58
N LEU A 124 3.67 -14.73 5.13
CA LEU A 124 4.53 -15.88 4.89
C LEU A 124 4.85 -16.01 3.41
N VAL A 125 6.12 -16.20 3.12
CA VAL A 125 6.69 -16.28 1.77
C VAL A 125 7.40 -17.63 1.63
N PRO A 126 6.88 -18.58 0.82
CA PRO A 126 7.56 -19.84 0.54
C PRO A 126 8.89 -19.61 -0.20
N ASN A 127 9.93 -20.40 0.13
CA ASN A 127 11.26 -20.26 -0.46
C ASN A 127 11.43 -21.01 -1.77
N GLU A 128 10.65 -22.07 -2.01
CA GLU A 128 10.92 -23.07 -3.03
C GLU A 128 11.05 -22.55 -4.48
N ARG A 129 10.73 -21.27 -4.72
CA ARG A 129 10.89 -20.66 -6.06
C ARG A 129 11.51 -19.25 -6.06
N SER A 130 11.71 -18.63 -4.93
CA SER A 130 12.34 -17.30 -4.89
C SER A 130 13.84 -17.36 -5.18
N GLU A 131 14.51 -18.46 -4.83
CA GLU A 131 15.96 -18.63 -5.05
C GLU A 131 16.29 -19.04 -6.49
N GLU A 132 15.48 -19.87 -7.15
CA GLU A 132 15.70 -20.29 -8.53
C GLU A 132 15.62 -19.12 -9.51
N HIS A 133 14.70 -18.18 -9.31
CA HIS A 133 14.49 -17.05 -10.21
C HIS A 133 15.42 -15.87 -9.96
N THR A 134 15.90 -15.69 -8.73
CA THR A 134 16.93 -14.69 -8.44
C THR A 134 18.26 -15.09 -9.11
N SER A 135 18.57 -16.39 -9.18
CA SER A 135 19.75 -16.88 -9.86
C SER A 135 19.63 -16.83 -11.39
N GLU A 136 18.43 -16.98 -11.97
CA GLU A 136 18.23 -16.84 -13.41
C GLU A 136 18.36 -15.37 -13.86
N LEU A 137 17.86 -14.42 -13.10
CA LEU A 137 18.04 -12.99 -13.40
C LEU A 137 19.49 -12.53 -13.27
N GLN A 138 20.26 -13.10 -12.32
CA GLN A 138 21.68 -12.83 -12.16
C GLN A 138 22.54 -13.49 -13.24
N SER A 139 22.05 -14.52 -13.93
CA SER A 139 22.77 -15.19 -15.02
C SER A 139 22.59 -14.51 -16.39
N LEU A 140 21.76 -13.46 -16.46
CA LEU A 140 21.52 -12.68 -17.68
C LEU A 140 22.35 -11.37 -17.73
N GLU A 141 23.18 -11.09 -16.73
CA GLU A 141 24.21 -10.04 -16.73
C GLU A 141 25.58 -10.62 -17.14
#